data_1d763a21b0004889ba03f7b9a1b7d979
#
_entry.id   1d763a21b0004889ba03f7b9a1b7d979
#
_cell.length_a   1.000
_cell.length_b   1.000
_cell.length_c   1.000
_cell.angle_alpha   90.00
_cell.angle_beta   90.00
_cell.angle_gamma   90.00
#
_symmetry.space_group_name_H-M   'P 1'
#
loop_
_entity.id
_entity.type
_entity.pdbx_description
1 polymer ?
#
loop_
_entity_poly.entity_id
_entity_poly.type
_entity_poly.pdbx_seq_one_letter_code
_entity_poly.pdbx_strand_id
1 'polypeptide(L)'
;MKQVILTGDRPTGRLHVGHYVGSLKERVKLQNSGDYDEVYIMIADAQALTDNAEHPEKVRQNIIQVALDYLACGIDPAKSTIFIQSMVPELTELTFYYMNLVTVARVQRNPTVKAEIQMRNFEASIPVGFFCYPISQAADITAFRATHVPVGEDQMPMIEQCKEIVHKFNTVYGETLTDPKIVLPSNKACLRLPGIDGKAKMSKSLGNCIYLSDEEADVKKKIMSMFTDPNHLRVQDPGRVEGNPVFIYLEAFCKDEYFPEFLPEYQNLEGLEDHYRRGGLGDVKVKKFLNNVMQAELGPIRARRKEWEQRIPDVMDILKEGSRVAEAKAAETLNDVKASMRINYFDSDQSDMYQK
;
A
#
# COMPACT_ATOMS: atom_id res chain seq x y z
N MET A 1 10.31 16.05 18.33
CA MET A 1 9.01 15.73 17.66
C MET A 1 8.98 14.22 17.52
N LYS A 2 7.88 13.56 17.87
CA LYS A 2 7.71 12.12 17.66
C LYS A 2 7.83 11.78 16.19
N GLN A 3 8.43 10.63 15.89
CA GLN A 3 8.49 10.08 14.54
C GLN A 3 7.29 9.15 14.35
N VAL A 4 6.39 9.52 13.46
CA VAL A 4 5.11 8.83 13.24
C VAL A 4 4.99 8.38 11.79
N ILE A 5 4.69 7.09 11.60
CA ILE A 5 4.36 6.54 10.28
C ILE A 5 2.84 6.42 10.14
N LEU A 6 2.33 6.83 8.98
CA LEU A 6 1.03 6.41 8.48
C LEU A 6 1.18 5.73 7.12
N THR A 7 0.53 4.60 6.98
CA THR A 7 0.42 3.87 5.71
C THR A 7 -0.88 3.09 5.68
N GLY A 8 -1.28 2.54 4.53
CA GLY A 8 -2.50 1.74 4.46
C GLY A 8 -2.79 1.23 3.05
N ASP A 9 -3.82 0.40 2.94
CA ASP A 9 -4.32 -0.13 1.67
C ASP A 9 -5.85 -0.09 1.63
N ARG A 10 -6.40 0.08 0.43
CA ARG A 10 -7.84 -0.02 0.19
C ARG A 10 -8.27 -1.49 0.15
N PRO A 11 -9.31 -1.90 0.90
CA PRO A 11 -9.80 -3.28 0.92
C PRO A 11 -10.65 -3.61 -0.32
N THR A 12 -10.05 -3.50 -1.51
CA THR A 12 -10.70 -3.79 -2.79
C THR A 12 -10.49 -5.23 -3.27
N GLY A 13 -9.86 -6.07 -2.45
CA GLY A 13 -9.56 -7.48 -2.67
C GLY A 13 -8.35 -7.92 -1.87
N ARG A 14 -8.06 -9.24 -1.88
CA ARG A 14 -6.86 -9.82 -1.24
C ARG A 14 -5.58 -9.16 -1.72
N LEU A 15 -4.56 -9.11 -0.88
CA LEU A 15 -3.26 -8.55 -1.26
C LEU A 15 -2.47 -9.58 -2.09
N HIS A 16 -1.66 -9.07 -3.00
CA HIS A 16 -0.81 -9.89 -3.89
C HIS A 16 0.67 -9.59 -3.64
N VAL A 17 1.54 -10.40 -4.20
CA VAL A 17 3.00 -10.29 -4.00
C VAL A 17 3.57 -8.91 -4.37
N GLY A 18 2.92 -8.18 -5.28
CA GLY A 18 3.27 -6.80 -5.58
C GLY A 18 3.08 -5.84 -4.40
N HIS A 19 2.00 -6.03 -3.59
CA HIS A 19 1.84 -5.27 -2.33
C HIS A 19 2.90 -5.68 -1.30
N TYR A 20 3.24 -6.96 -1.26
CA TYR A 20 4.25 -7.47 -0.33
C TYR A 20 5.60 -6.82 -0.54
N VAL A 21 6.16 -6.93 -1.75
CA VAL A 21 7.49 -6.34 -2.03
C VAL A 21 7.47 -4.82 -2.15
N GLY A 22 6.38 -4.25 -2.66
CA GLY A 22 6.27 -2.80 -2.87
C GLY A 22 5.99 -2.01 -1.60
N SER A 23 5.46 -2.65 -0.55
CA SER A 23 5.00 -1.94 0.64
C SER A 23 5.11 -2.74 1.94
N LEU A 24 4.49 -3.93 2.04
CA LEU A 24 4.35 -4.61 3.33
C LEU A 24 5.69 -5.02 3.94
N LYS A 25 6.64 -5.50 3.12
CA LYS A 25 7.99 -5.86 3.55
C LYS A 25 8.72 -4.68 4.19
N GLU A 26 8.59 -3.49 3.59
CA GLU A 26 9.18 -2.27 4.14
C GLU A 26 8.45 -1.81 5.41
N ARG A 27 7.11 -1.93 5.47
CA ARG A 27 6.34 -1.61 6.70
C ARG A 27 6.79 -2.46 7.89
N VAL A 28 6.98 -3.77 7.69
CA VAL A 28 7.49 -4.68 8.73
C VAL A 28 8.90 -4.30 9.17
N LYS A 29 9.75 -3.91 8.22
CA LYS A 29 11.10 -3.43 8.52
C LYS A 29 11.07 -2.13 9.33
N LEU A 30 10.28 -1.15 8.92
CA LEU A 30 10.12 0.13 9.63
C LEU A 30 9.53 -0.08 11.04
N GLN A 31 8.50 -0.93 11.18
CA GLN A 31 7.95 -1.32 12.48
C GLN A 31 9.00 -1.86 13.45
N ASN A 32 9.99 -2.60 12.93
CA ASN A 32 11.00 -3.27 13.74
C ASN A 32 12.33 -2.49 13.86
N SER A 33 12.46 -1.35 13.17
CA SER A 33 13.71 -0.57 13.17
C SER A 33 14.00 0.10 14.54
N GLY A 34 12.95 0.43 15.29
CA GLY A 34 13.06 1.24 16.50
C GLY A 34 13.21 2.76 16.26
N ASP A 35 13.14 3.20 15.00
CA ASP A 35 13.32 4.60 14.62
C ASP A 35 12.02 5.42 14.74
N TYR A 36 10.88 4.76 14.94
CA TYR A 36 9.56 5.38 14.97
C TYR A 36 8.85 5.15 16.28
N ASP A 37 8.26 6.22 16.81
CA ASP A 37 7.53 6.20 18.08
C ASP A 37 6.12 5.58 17.92
N GLU A 38 5.48 5.82 16.78
CA GLU A 38 4.12 5.37 16.48
C GLU A 38 4.01 4.92 15.01
N VAL A 39 3.36 3.79 14.79
CA VAL A 39 3.11 3.24 13.44
C VAL A 39 1.62 2.95 13.29
N TYR A 40 0.96 3.69 12.40
CA TYR A 40 -0.44 3.54 12.06
C TYR A 40 -0.59 2.86 10.70
N ILE A 41 -1.39 1.80 10.64
CA ILE A 41 -1.65 1.03 9.40
C ILE A 41 -3.16 0.99 9.15
N MET A 42 -3.59 1.75 8.17
CA MET A 42 -4.99 1.97 7.86
C MET A 42 -5.53 0.95 6.86
N ILE A 43 -6.71 0.42 7.12
CA ILE A 43 -7.55 -0.23 6.11
C ILE A 43 -8.54 0.81 5.62
N ALA A 44 -8.28 1.35 4.43
CA ALA A 44 -8.94 2.53 3.88
C ALA A 44 -10.27 2.16 3.18
N ASP A 45 -11.27 1.76 3.95
CA ASP A 45 -12.57 1.30 3.46
C ASP A 45 -13.43 2.44 2.92
N ALA A 46 -13.48 3.59 3.57
CA ALA A 46 -14.19 4.77 3.07
C ALA A 46 -13.60 5.24 1.73
N GLN A 47 -12.27 5.24 1.63
CA GLN A 47 -11.57 5.53 0.37
C GLN A 47 -11.89 4.49 -0.72
N ALA A 48 -12.03 3.21 -0.35
CA ALA A 48 -12.38 2.16 -1.31
C ALA A 48 -13.79 2.35 -1.89
N LEU A 49 -14.70 2.95 -1.15
CA LEU A 49 -16.06 3.24 -1.63
C LEU A 49 -16.11 4.32 -2.72
N THR A 50 -15.09 5.16 -2.88
CA THR A 50 -15.08 6.22 -3.91
C THR A 50 -15.20 5.67 -5.34
N ASP A 51 -14.81 4.42 -5.55
CA ASP A 51 -14.89 3.71 -6.83
C ASP A 51 -15.55 2.32 -6.72
N ASN A 52 -16.16 1.99 -5.56
CA ASN A 52 -16.91 0.76 -5.31
C ASN A 52 -18.22 1.03 -4.56
N ALA A 53 -18.81 2.22 -4.72
CA ALA A 53 -20.02 2.60 -4.01
C ALA A 53 -21.20 1.66 -4.25
N GLU A 54 -21.30 1.08 -5.46
CA GLU A 54 -22.37 0.13 -5.83
C GLU A 54 -22.11 -1.29 -5.29
N HIS A 55 -20.92 -1.55 -4.72
CA HIS A 55 -20.52 -2.87 -4.25
C HIS A 55 -19.93 -2.83 -2.82
N PRO A 56 -20.66 -2.30 -1.82
CA PRO A 56 -20.15 -2.14 -0.45
C PRO A 56 -19.80 -3.48 0.21
N GLU A 57 -20.47 -4.56 -0.16
CA GLU A 57 -20.20 -5.91 0.32
C GLU A 57 -18.78 -6.39 -0.03
N LYS A 58 -18.30 -6.02 -1.21
CA LYS A 58 -16.92 -6.31 -1.62
C LYS A 58 -15.92 -5.65 -0.69
N VAL A 59 -16.14 -4.36 -0.33
CA VAL A 59 -15.27 -3.64 0.60
C VAL A 59 -15.32 -4.29 1.97
N ARG A 60 -16.53 -4.53 2.52
CA ARG A 60 -16.75 -5.15 3.81
C ARG A 60 -16.04 -6.49 3.96
N GLN A 61 -16.20 -7.39 2.99
CA GLN A 61 -15.58 -8.72 3.01
C GLN A 61 -14.04 -8.66 2.96
N ASN A 62 -13.49 -7.66 2.28
CA ASN A 62 -12.06 -7.54 2.12
C ASN A 62 -11.34 -6.85 3.30
N ILE A 63 -12.04 -6.22 4.24
CA ILE A 63 -11.42 -5.69 5.47
C ILE A 63 -10.69 -6.81 6.21
N ILE A 64 -11.38 -7.92 6.48
CA ILE A 64 -10.78 -9.07 7.16
C ILE A 64 -9.67 -9.71 6.33
N GLN A 65 -9.84 -9.80 5.00
CA GLN A 65 -8.81 -10.36 4.12
C GLN A 65 -7.51 -9.55 4.16
N VAL A 66 -7.61 -8.22 4.15
CA VAL A 66 -6.44 -7.33 4.25
C VAL A 66 -5.80 -7.40 5.64
N ALA A 67 -6.60 -7.43 6.71
CA ALA A 67 -6.08 -7.59 8.07
C ALA A 67 -5.31 -8.91 8.24
N LEU A 68 -5.85 -10.02 7.72
CA LEU A 68 -5.19 -11.32 7.71
C LEU A 68 -3.85 -11.28 6.93
N ASP A 69 -3.83 -10.60 5.78
CA ASP A 69 -2.61 -10.44 4.99
C ASP A 69 -1.56 -9.60 5.73
N TYR A 70 -1.95 -8.53 6.44
CA TYR A 70 -1.06 -7.72 7.26
C TYR A 70 -0.39 -8.56 8.37
N LEU A 71 -1.21 -9.26 9.16
CA LEU A 71 -0.73 -10.10 10.26
C LEU A 71 0.13 -11.26 9.74
N ALA A 72 -0.26 -11.87 8.63
CA ALA A 72 0.51 -12.94 7.99
C ALA A 72 1.88 -12.47 7.50
N CYS A 73 1.99 -11.24 6.98
CA CYS A 73 3.25 -10.65 6.56
C CYS A 73 4.15 -10.24 7.72
N GLY A 74 3.66 -10.22 8.96
CA GLY A 74 4.44 -9.92 10.15
C GLY A 74 4.21 -8.52 10.73
N ILE A 75 3.12 -7.86 10.34
CA ILE A 75 2.66 -6.68 11.09
C ILE A 75 2.23 -7.15 12.48
N ASP A 76 2.85 -6.56 13.49
CA ASP A 76 2.65 -6.89 14.90
C ASP A 76 1.72 -5.86 15.55
N PRO A 77 0.51 -6.25 16.00
CA PRO A 77 -0.44 -5.33 16.62
C PRO A 77 0.03 -4.77 17.97
N ALA A 78 1.09 -5.35 18.57
CA ALA A 78 1.71 -4.77 19.76
C ALA A 78 2.64 -3.58 19.44
N LYS A 79 3.06 -3.44 18.18
CA LYS A 79 3.98 -2.40 17.70
C LYS A 79 3.32 -1.40 16.75
N SER A 80 2.26 -1.83 16.07
CA SER A 80 1.57 -1.05 15.04
C SER A 80 0.08 -1.01 15.32
N THR A 81 -0.52 0.16 15.22
CA THR A 81 -1.97 0.34 15.34
C THR A 81 -2.63 0.04 14.00
N ILE A 82 -3.32 -1.10 13.88
CA ILE A 82 -4.08 -1.48 12.68
C ILE A 82 -5.52 -1.02 12.87
N PHE A 83 -6.05 -0.19 12.00
CA PHE A 83 -7.39 0.39 12.17
C PHE A 83 -8.17 0.48 10.85
N ILE A 84 -9.48 0.66 10.97
CA ILE A 84 -10.42 0.83 9.85
C ILE A 84 -10.73 2.33 9.71
N GLN A 85 -10.54 2.89 8.52
CA GLN A 85 -10.69 4.32 8.24
C GLN A 85 -12.05 4.87 8.65
N SER A 86 -13.15 4.17 8.31
CA SER A 86 -14.51 4.62 8.61
C SER A 86 -14.86 4.62 10.10
N MET A 87 -14.03 4.00 10.94
CA MET A 87 -14.17 4.01 12.40
C MET A 87 -13.53 5.25 13.05
N VAL A 88 -12.99 6.17 12.25
CA VAL A 88 -12.37 7.42 12.69
C VAL A 88 -13.10 8.59 12.01
N PRO A 89 -14.26 9.03 12.54
CA PRO A 89 -15.11 10.07 11.91
C PRO A 89 -14.41 11.43 11.76
N GLU A 90 -13.42 11.73 12.59
CA GLU A 90 -12.62 12.95 12.56
C GLU A 90 -11.95 13.18 11.18
N LEU A 91 -11.60 12.10 10.47
CA LEU A 91 -11.01 12.17 9.13
C LEU A 91 -11.97 12.83 8.12
N THR A 92 -13.28 12.58 8.29
CA THR A 92 -14.32 13.18 7.44
C THR A 92 -14.46 14.68 7.73
N GLU A 93 -14.44 15.07 9.01
CA GLU A 93 -14.52 16.47 9.42
C GLU A 93 -13.29 17.26 8.95
N LEU A 94 -12.08 16.73 9.14
CA LEU A 94 -10.85 17.32 8.62
C LEU A 94 -10.88 17.47 7.10
N THR A 95 -11.37 16.44 6.38
CA THR A 95 -11.52 16.49 4.91
C THR A 95 -12.40 17.68 4.50
N PHE A 96 -13.52 17.90 5.20
CA PHE A 96 -14.41 19.03 4.90
C PHE A 96 -13.69 20.38 5.11
N TYR A 97 -12.93 20.54 6.18
CA TYR A 97 -12.17 21.76 6.41
C TYR A 97 -11.10 21.98 5.33
N TYR A 98 -10.39 20.94 4.91
CA TYR A 98 -9.36 21.03 3.88
C TYR A 98 -9.92 21.31 2.49
N MET A 99 -11.17 20.90 2.18
CA MET A 99 -11.84 21.27 0.93
C MET A 99 -11.93 22.78 0.73
N ASN A 100 -11.94 23.57 1.81
CA ASN A 100 -11.95 25.04 1.73
C ASN A 100 -10.58 25.65 1.39
N LEU A 101 -9.52 24.85 1.43
CA LEU A 101 -8.13 25.30 1.16
C LEU A 101 -7.65 24.92 -0.24
N VAL A 102 -8.41 24.08 -0.97
CA VAL A 102 -8.02 23.53 -2.28
C VAL A 102 -9.03 23.91 -3.34
N THR A 103 -8.57 24.33 -4.51
CA THR A 103 -9.46 24.62 -5.63
C THR A 103 -9.71 23.38 -6.50
N VAL A 104 -10.88 23.31 -7.15
CA VAL A 104 -11.22 22.29 -8.15
C VAL A 104 -10.12 22.17 -9.21
N ALA A 105 -9.65 23.31 -9.73
CA ALA A 105 -8.58 23.35 -10.73
C ALA A 105 -7.25 22.73 -10.24
N ARG A 106 -6.95 22.82 -8.92
CA ARG A 106 -5.74 22.21 -8.36
C ARG A 106 -5.88 20.68 -8.30
N VAL A 107 -7.02 20.17 -7.88
CA VAL A 107 -7.30 18.73 -7.86
C VAL A 107 -7.24 18.14 -9.28
N GLN A 108 -7.87 18.79 -10.25
CA GLN A 108 -7.84 18.36 -11.66
C GLN A 108 -6.45 18.30 -12.27
N ARG A 109 -5.51 19.12 -11.79
CA ARG A 109 -4.12 19.13 -12.27
C ARG A 109 -3.24 18.08 -11.59
N ASN A 110 -3.73 17.37 -10.56
CA ASN A 110 -2.95 16.31 -9.95
C ASN A 110 -2.73 15.17 -10.96
N PRO A 111 -1.48 14.79 -11.27
CA PRO A 111 -1.17 13.81 -12.31
C PRO A 111 -1.81 12.43 -12.05
N THR A 112 -1.85 12.00 -10.80
CA THR A 112 -2.43 10.70 -10.43
C THR A 112 -3.93 10.69 -10.63
N VAL A 113 -4.63 11.74 -10.17
CA VAL A 113 -6.08 11.91 -10.38
C VAL A 113 -6.42 11.92 -11.87
N LYS A 114 -5.65 12.67 -12.66
CA LYS A 114 -5.85 12.77 -14.11
C LYS A 114 -5.68 11.41 -14.80
N ALA A 115 -4.63 10.66 -14.46
CA ALA A 115 -4.38 9.34 -15.01
C ALA A 115 -5.49 8.33 -14.61
N GLU A 116 -5.95 8.37 -13.38
CA GLU A 116 -7.02 7.49 -12.90
C GLU A 116 -8.39 7.80 -13.53
N ILE A 117 -8.72 9.08 -13.73
CA ILE A 117 -9.95 9.49 -14.44
C ILE A 117 -9.96 8.88 -15.85
N GLN A 118 -8.85 8.99 -16.58
CA GLN A 118 -8.71 8.42 -17.92
C GLN A 118 -8.83 6.89 -17.91
N MET A 119 -8.12 6.24 -17.00
CA MET A 119 -8.10 4.77 -16.90
C MET A 119 -9.48 4.18 -16.56
N ARG A 120 -10.32 4.93 -15.83
CA ARG A 120 -11.66 4.50 -15.40
C ARG A 120 -12.79 4.96 -16.30
N ASN A 121 -12.49 5.69 -17.39
CA ASN A 121 -13.49 6.30 -18.28
C ASN A 121 -14.50 7.21 -17.56
N PHE A 122 -14.05 7.93 -16.53
CA PHE A 122 -14.89 8.88 -15.76
C PHE A 122 -15.03 10.26 -16.41
N GLU A 123 -14.47 10.48 -17.60
CA GLU A 123 -14.36 11.81 -18.23
C GLU A 123 -15.70 12.55 -18.35
N ALA A 124 -16.79 11.84 -18.57
CA ALA A 124 -18.13 12.42 -18.69
C ALA A 124 -18.88 12.57 -17.35
N SER A 125 -18.48 11.82 -16.31
CA SER A 125 -19.22 11.77 -15.03
C SER A 125 -18.28 11.32 -13.90
N ILE A 126 -17.54 12.28 -13.33
CA ILE A 126 -16.63 12.02 -12.23
C ILE A 126 -17.41 12.02 -10.91
N PRO A 127 -17.43 10.91 -10.13
CA PRO A 127 -18.04 10.93 -8.81
C PRO A 127 -17.32 11.93 -7.89
N VAL A 128 -18.08 12.74 -7.14
CA VAL A 128 -17.49 13.76 -6.26
C VAL A 128 -16.55 13.15 -5.22
N GLY A 129 -16.92 12.02 -4.61
CA GLY A 129 -16.06 11.32 -3.65
C GLY A 129 -14.73 10.89 -4.28
N PHE A 130 -14.77 10.36 -5.52
CA PHE A 130 -13.57 10.05 -6.27
C PHE A 130 -12.74 11.30 -6.57
N PHE A 131 -13.38 12.40 -6.94
CA PHE A 131 -12.68 13.65 -7.22
C PHE A 131 -11.98 14.22 -5.97
N CYS A 132 -12.62 14.10 -4.79
CA CYS A 132 -12.14 14.67 -3.54
C CYS A 132 -11.16 13.77 -2.76
N TYR A 133 -10.92 12.51 -3.18
CA TYR A 133 -10.09 11.59 -2.40
C TYR A 133 -8.66 12.09 -2.09
N PRO A 134 -8.00 12.93 -2.91
CA PRO A 134 -6.69 13.45 -2.55
C PRO A 134 -6.71 14.38 -1.32
N ILE A 135 -7.85 15.05 -1.11
CA ILE A 135 -8.06 15.90 0.07
C ILE A 135 -8.32 15.02 1.29
N SER A 136 -9.13 13.97 1.13
CA SER A 136 -9.34 12.96 2.17
C SER A 136 -8.03 12.27 2.58
N GLN A 137 -7.18 11.93 1.63
CA GLN A 137 -5.87 11.34 1.93
C GLN A 137 -4.96 12.30 2.72
N ALA A 138 -5.05 13.61 2.47
CA ALA A 138 -4.35 14.60 3.30
C ALA A 138 -4.90 14.64 4.73
N ALA A 139 -6.21 14.47 4.92
CA ALA A 139 -6.81 14.36 6.26
C ALA A 139 -6.34 13.08 6.96
N ASP A 140 -6.31 11.93 6.26
CA ASP A 140 -5.78 10.68 6.80
C ASP A 140 -4.35 10.86 7.34
N ILE A 141 -3.49 11.55 6.58
CA ILE A 141 -2.07 11.74 6.96
C ILE A 141 -1.91 12.68 8.13
N THR A 142 -2.60 13.81 8.09
CA THR A 142 -2.41 14.88 9.08
C THR A 142 -3.09 14.59 10.42
N ALA A 143 -4.20 13.82 10.43
CA ALA A 143 -4.91 13.44 11.65
C ALA A 143 -4.00 12.73 12.67
N PHE A 144 -3.05 11.95 12.19
CA PHE A 144 -2.09 11.22 13.03
C PHE A 144 -0.77 11.99 13.23
N ARG A 145 -0.66 13.22 12.71
CA ARG A 145 0.59 14.02 12.71
C ARG A 145 1.74 13.21 12.08
N ALA A 146 1.45 12.46 11.02
CA ALA A 146 2.42 11.60 10.38
C ALA A 146 3.61 12.42 9.87
N THR A 147 4.80 12.04 10.33
CA THR A 147 6.07 12.63 9.89
C THR A 147 6.63 11.91 8.67
N HIS A 148 6.26 10.62 8.50
CA HIS A 148 6.74 9.77 7.43
C HIS A 148 5.59 8.96 6.81
N VAL A 149 5.54 8.95 5.49
CA VAL A 149 4.52 8.21 4.72
C VAL A 149 5.22 7.30 3.70
N PRO A 150 5.30 5.99 4.00
CA PRO A 150 5.83 5.00 3.05
C PRO A 150 4.87 4.82 1.87
N VAL A 151 5.31 5.17 0.67
CA VAL A 151 4.50 5.14 -0.55
C VAL A 151 5.31 4.73 -1.78
N GLY A 152 4.63 4.22 -2.81
CA GLY A 152 5.20 4.08 -4.14
C GLY A 152 5.34 5.43 -4.86
N GLU A 153 6.12 5.47 -5.93
CA GLU A 153 6.35 6.69 -6.73
C GLU A 153 5.05 7.30 -7.28
N ASP A 154 4.07 6.48 -7.59
CA ASP A 154 2.75 6.90 -8.10
C ASP A 154 1.93 7.72 -7.09
N GLN A 155 2.27 7.64 -5.80
CA GLN A 155 1.63 8.39 -4.72
C GLN A 155 2.34 9.71 -4.38
N MET A 156 3.51 9.98 -4.96
CA MET A 156 4.23 11.23 -4.69
C MET A 156 3.37 12.50 -4.94
N PRO A 157 2.58 12.60 -6.04
CA PRO A 157 1.73 13.77 -6.26
C PRO A 157 0.65 13.95 -5.20
N MET A 158 0.24 12.88 -4.50
CA MET A 158 -0.72 12.95 -3.39
C MET A 158 -0.08 13.55 -2.15
N ILE A 159 1.15 13.12 -1.82
CA ILE A 159 1.88 13.66 -0.67
C ILE A 159 2.25 15.12 -0.91
N GLU A 160 2.64 15.49 -2.13
CA GLU A 160 2.88 16.90 -2.45
C GLU A 160 1.61 17.76 -2.30
N GLN A 161 0.44 17.24 -2.70
CA GLN A 161 -0.83 17.93 -2.45
C GLN A 161 -1.16 18.02 -0.96
N CYS A 162 -0.85 16.99 -0.17
CA CYS A 162 -0.98 17.04 1.29
C CYS A 162 -0.11 18.16 1.88
N LYS A 163 1.16 18.26 1.48
CA LYS A 163 2.07 19.35 1.91
C LYS A 163 1.54 20.73 1.55
N GLU A 164 0.97 20.89 0.36
CA GLU A 164 0.33 22.17 -0.03
C GLU A 164 -0.83 22.53 0.90
N ILE A 165 -1.65 21.55 1.31
CA ILE A 165 -2.74 21.75 2.27
C ILE A 165 -2.19 22.14 3.64
N VAL A 166 -1.18 21.39 4.14
CA VAL A 166 -0.49 21.70 5.41
C VAL A 166 0.06 23.11 5.41
N HIS A 167 0.82 23.45 4.37
CA HIS A 167 1.40 24.81 4.23
C HIS A 167 0.31 25.89 4.20
N LYS A 168 -0.75 25.67 3.42
CA LYS A 168 -1.87 26.62 3.33
C LYS A 168 -2.59 26.79 4.66
N PHE A 169 -2.85 25.67 5.35
CA PHE A 169 -3.49 25.67 6.66
C PHE A 169 -2.66 26.43 7.68
N ASN A 170 -1.38 26.08 7.82
CA ASN A 170 -0.47 26.71 8.78
C ASN A 170 -0.25 28.21 8.51
N THR A 171 -0.24 28.60 7.23
CA THR A 171 -0.16 30.02 6.85
C THR A 171 -1.40 30.83 7.25
N VAL A 172 -2.58 30.24 7.13
CA VAL A 172 -3.86 30.94 7.39
C VAL A 172 -4.23 30.93 8.87
N TYR A 173 -4.01 29.78 9.54
CA TYR A 173 -4.54 29.54 10.89
C TYR A 173 -3.45 29.41 11.97
N GLY A 174 -2.17 29.40 11.58
CA GLY A 174 -1.04 29.17 12.51
C GLY A 174 -0.50 27.76 12.46
N GLU A 175 0.74 27.60 12.95
CA GLU A 175 1.47 26.31 12.94
C GLU A 175 0.72 25.24 13.76
N THR A 176 0.07 24.32 13.08
CA THR A 176 -0.78 23.28 13.69
C THR A 176 -0.52 21.90 13.09
N LEU A 177 -0.47 21.82 11.76
CA LEU A 177 -0.32 20.57 11.03
C LEU A 177 1.15 20.23 10.76
N THR A 178 1.47 18.93 10.80
CA THR A 178 2.82 18.41 10.53
C THR A 178 3.03 18.18 9.03
N ASP A 179 4.17 18.63 8.50
CA ASP A 179 4.57 18.37 7.09
C ASP A 179 5.12 16.95 6.94
N PRO A 180 4.49 16.07 6.14
CA PRO A 180 4.92 14.69 6.00
C PRO A 180 6.09 14.55 5.02
N LYS A 181 6.99 13.59 5.31
CA LYS A 181 8.08 13.17 4.42
C LYS A 181 7.72 11.88 3.72
N ILE A 182 8.06 11.79 2.43
CA ILE A 182 7.91 10.58 1.64
C ILE A 182 9.03 9.59 2.02
N VAL A 183 8.66 8.33 2.23
CA VAL A 183 9.60 7.21 2.35
C VAL A 183 9.38 6.28 1.16
N LEU A 184 10.36 6.24 0.27
CA LEU A 184 10.32 5.32 -0.88
C LEU A 184 10.94 3.97 -0.50
N PRO A 185 10.46 2.85 -1.08
CA PRO A 185 11.08 1.55 -0.91
C PRO A 185 12.55 1.56 -1.31
N SER A 186 13.37 0.89 -0.53
CA SER A 186 14.83 0.83 -0.74
C SER A 186 15.24 0.06 -2.01
N ASN A 187 14.41 -0.87 -2.49
CA ASN A 187 14.66 -1.67 -3.69
C ASN A 187 13.77 -1.21 -4.86
N LYS A 188 14.40 -0.67 -5.91
CA LYS A 188 13.71 -0.19 -7.12
C LYS A 188 13.03 -1.29 -7.92
N ALA A 189 13.55 -2.53 -7.92
CA ALA A 189 12.93 -3.68 -8.56
C ALA A 189 11.56 -4.02 -7.95
N CYS A 190 11.37 -3.69 -6.67
CA CYS A 190 10.12 -3.91 -5.95
C CYS A 190 9.01 -2.91 -6.29
N LEU A 191 9.34 -1.80 -6.96
CA LEU A 191 8.38 -0.71 -7.20
C LEU A 191 7.28 -1.08 -8.20
N ARG A 192 7.49 -2.06 -9.09
CA ARG A 192 6.55 -2.33 -10.17
C ARG A 192 6.63 -3.76 -10.72
N LEU A 193 6.19 -4.75 -9.94
CA LEU A 193 6.09 -6.10 -10.45
C LEU A 193 5.04 -6.18 -11.59
N PRO A 194 5.41 -6.75 -12.76
CA PRO A 194 4.46 -7.04 -13.82
C PRO A 194 3.51 -8.18 -13.38
N GLY A 195 2.35 -8.26 -14.03
CA GLY A 195 1.52 -9.45 -13.94
C GLY A 195 2.22 -10.67 -14.54
N ILE A 196 1.70 -11.86 -14.25
CA ILE A 196 2.24 -13.13 -14.80
C ILE A 196 2.20 -13.19 -16.33
N ASP A 197 1.37 -12.35 -16.96
CA ASP A 197 1.24 -12.17 -18.41
C ASP A 197 2.36 -11.34 -19.05
N GLY A 198 3.21 -10.68 -18.23
CA GLY A 198 4.31 -9.83 -18.70
C GLY A 198 3.92 -8.58 -19.48
N LYS A 199 2.62 -8.28 -19.59
CA LYS A 199 2.11 -7.18 -20.44
C LYS A 199 1.74 -5.93 -19.65
N ALA A 200 1.19 -6.11 -18.46
CA ALA A 200 0.68 -5.02 -17.64
C ALA A 200 1.18 -5.15 -16.20
N LYS A 201 1.04 -4.06 -15.43
CA LYS A 201 1.21 -4.10 -13.97
C LYS A 201 0.26 -5.16 -13.40
N MET A 202 0.72 -5.85 -12.35
CA MET A 202 -0.12 -6.78 -11.60
C MET A 202 -1.41 -6.09 -11.16
N SER A 203 -2.56 -6.67 -11.52
CA SER A 203 -3.88 -6.12 -11.24
C SER A 203 -4.89 -7.22 -10.96
N LYS A 204 -5.68 -7.01 -9.90
CA LYS A 204 -6.76 -7.94 -9.50
C LYS A 204 -7.81 -8.10 -10.61
N SER A 205 -8.14 -7.01 -11.31
CA SER A 205 -9.14 -7.00 -12.39
C SER A 205 -8.70 -7.77 -13.65
N LEU A 206 -7.38 -7.88 -13.88
CA LEU A 206 -6.81 -8.62 -15.00
C LEU A 206 -6.59 -10.11 -14.69
N GLY A 207 -6.75 -10.53 -13.42
CA GLY A 207 -6.52 -11.92 -13.01
C GLY A 207 -5.06 -12.39 -13.15
N ASN A 208 -4.11 -11.46 -13.31
CA ASN A 208 -2.70 -11.73 -13.54
C ASN A 208 -1.84 -11.66 -12.27
N CYS A 209 -2.47 -11.85 -11.08
CA CYS A 209 -1.83 -11.74 -9.79
C CYS A 209 -1.47 -13.09 -9.16
N ILE A 210 -0.37 -13.12 -8.42
CA ILE A 210 -0.10 -14.12 -7.38
C ILE A 210 -0.51 -13.49 -6.04
N TYR A 211 -1.51 -14.07 -5.37
CA TYR A 211 -1.99 -13.57 -4.07
C TYR A 211 -1.16 -14.15 -2.92
N LEU A 212 -1.06 -13.41 -1.82
CA LEU A 212 -0.40 -13.88 -0.60
C LEU A 212 -1.10 -15.10 0.00
N SER A 213 -2.41 -15.20 -0.23
CA SER A 213 -3.27 -16.30 0.20
C SER A 213 -3.38 -17.46 -0.79
N ASP A 214 -2.67 -17.42 -1.94
CA ASP A 214 -2.69 -18.54 -2.89
C ASP A 214 -2.05 -19.79 -2.28
N GLU A 215 -2.67 -20.93 -2.48
CA GLU A 215 -2.09 -22.20 -2.09
C GLU A 215 -0.85 -22.54 -2.95
N GLU A 216 -0.01 -23.44 -2.44
CA GLU A 216 1.23 -23.84 -3.11
C GLU A 216 1.03 -24.27 -4.57
N ALA A 217 -0.01 -25.05 -4.82
CA ALA A 217 -0.33 -25.56 -6.15
C ALA A 217 -0.75 -24.42 -7.11
N ASP A 218 -1.46 -23.40 -6.60
CA ASP A 218 -1.90 -22.25 -7.40
C ASP A 218 -0.72 -21.34 -7.75
N VAL A 219 0.17 -21.08 -6.79
CA VAL A 219 1.43 -20.33 -7.04
C VAL A 219 2.24 -21.04 -8.11
N LYS A 220 2.45 -22.35 -7.99
CA LYS A 220 3.18 -23.16 -8.98
C LYS A 220 2.53 -23.08 -10.36
N LYS A 221 1.21 -23.26 -10.46
CA LYS A 221 0.46 -23.16 -11.71
C LYS A 221 0.64 -21.79 -12.36
N LYS A 222 0.51 -20.71 -11.59
CA LYS A 222 0.69 -19.34 -12.06
C LYS A 222 2.11 -19.09 -12.57
N ILE A 223 3.14 -19.52 -11.84
CA ILE A 223 4.53 -19.36 -12.23
C ILE A 223 4.83 -20.16 -13.52
N MET A 224 4.38 -21.39 -13.60
CA MET A 224 4.58 -22.20 -14.81
C MET A 224 3.89 -21.63 -16.04
N SER A 225 2.81 -20.84 -15.86
CA SER A 225 2.09 -20.14 -16.94
C SER A 225 2.64 -18.74 -17.24
N MET A 226 3.65 -18.24 -16.51
CA MET A 226 4.23 -16.93 -16.76
C MET A 226 4.70 -16.78 -18.19
N PHE A 227 4.50 -15.57 -18.73
CA PHE A 227 5.06 -15.18 -20.01
C PHE A 227 6.60 -15.33 -20.00
N THR A 228 7.16 -15.78 -21.12
CA THR A 228 8.59 -15.88 -21.36
C THR A 228 8.93 -15.27 -22.71
N ASP A 229 10.22 -15.18 -23.04
CA ASP A 229 10.66 -14.62 -24.32
C ASP A 229 10.10 -15.44 -25.52
N PRO A 230 9.28 -14.83 -26.40
CA PRO A 230 8.71 -15.52 -27.54
C PRO A 230 9.75 -15.96 -28.59
N ASN A 231 10.96 -15.42 -28.53
CA ASN A 231 12.07 -15.80 -29.43
C ASN A 231 12.93 -16.95 -28.86
N HIS A 232 12.78 -17.30 -27.59
CA HIS A 232 13.47 -18.41 -26.92
C HIS A 232 12.69 -19.72 -27.14
N LEU A 233 12.69 -20.23 -28.39
CA LEU A 233 11.92 -21.41 -28.77
C LEU A 233 12.59 -22.73 -28.40
N ARG A 234 13.92 -22.76 -28.40
CA ARG A 234 14.73 -23.93 -28.07
C ARG A 234 15.68 -23.59 -26.92
N VAL A 235 16.04 -24.59 -26.15
CA VAL A 235 16.97 -24.42 -25.02
C VAL A 235 18.29 -23.75 -25.42
N GLN A 236 18.77 -24.02 -26.65
CA GLN A 236 20.03 -23.47 -27.19
C GLN A 236 19.87 -22.01 -27.66
N ASP A 237 18.69 -21.52 -27.89
CA ASP A 237 18.49 -20.15 -28.35
C ASP A 237 18.86 -19.17 -27.24
N PRO A 238 19.50 -18.01 -27.55
CA PRO A 238 19.68 -16.94 -26.58
C PRO A 238 18.33 -16.41 -26.09
N GLY A 239 18.22 -16.24 -24.78
CA GLY A 239 17.01 -15.70 -24.16
C GLY A 239 17.19 -14.25 -23.70
N ARG A 240 16.09 -13.50 -23.62
CA ARG A 240 16.06 -12.13 -23.14
C ARG A 240 15.62 -12.09 -21.68
N VAL A 241 16.47 -11.53 -20.82
CA VAL A 241 16.20 -11.31 -19.39
C VAL A 241 15.37 -10.05 -19.19
N GLU A 242 15.70 -8.97 -19.87
CA GLU A 242 15.09 -7.66 -19.73
C GLU A 242 13.60 -7.68 -20.14
N GLY A 243 12.75 -7.32 -19.20
CA GLY A 243 11.30 -7.35 -19.39
C GLY A 243 10.66 -8.74 -19.28
N ASN A 244 11.45 -9.78 -18.98
CA ASN A 244 10.93 -11.11 -18.72
C ASN A 244 10.42 -11.19 -17.27
N PRO A 245 9.12 -11.42 -17.04
CA PRO A 245 8.53 -11.43 -15.70
C PRO A 245 9.18 -12.47 -14.78
N VAL A 246 9.66 -13.60 -15.29
CA VAL A 246 10.31 -14.63 -14.47
C VAL A 246 11.58 -14.09 -13.81
N PHE A 247 12.40 -13.34 -14.55
CA PHE A 247 13.62 -12.74 -14.01
C PHE A 247 13.31 -11.52 -13.12
N ILE A 248 12.33 -10.70 -13.48
CA ILE A 248 11.91 -9.58 -12.62
C ILE A 248 11.43 -10.09 -11.24
N TYR A 249 10.74 -11.22 -11.19
CA TYR A 249 10.35 -11.84 -9.92
C TYR A 249 11.58 -12.44 -9.19
N LEU A 250 12.53 -13.02 -9.90
CA LEU A 250 13.79 -13.46 -9.28
C LEU A 250 14.56 -12.28 -8.69
N GLU A 251 14.70 -11.16 -9.41
CA GLU A 251 15.31 -9.92 -8.87
C GLU A 251 14.63 -9.42 -7.58
N ALA A 252 13.30 -9.58 -7.48
CA ALA A 252 12.53 -9.11 -6.33
C ALA A 252 12.58 -10.04 -5.11
N PHE A 253 12.72 -11.36 -5.34
CA PHE A 253 12.54 -12.37 -4.29
C PHE A 253 13.76 -13.25 -4.05
N CYS A 254 14.64 -13.43 -5.06
CA CYS A 254 15.76 -14.34 -4.95
C CYS A 254 16.85 -13.77 -4.03
N LYS A 255 17.44 -14.66 -3.26
CA LYS A 255 18.61 -14.40 -2.42
C LYS A 255 19.68 -15.43 -2.80
N ASP A 256 20.96 -15.06 -2.65
CA ASP A 256 22.05 -15.96 -2.99
C ASP A 256 22.01 -17.27 -2.19
N GLU A 257 21.47 -17.23 -0.96
CA GLU A 257 21.27 -18.40 -0.10
C GLU A 257 20.33 -19.48 -0.68
N TYR A 258 19.52 -19.14 -1.69
CA TYR A 258 18.63 -20.10 -2.36
C TYR A 258 19.31 -20.94 -3.44
N PHE A 259 20.46 -20.49 -3.96
CA PHE A 259 21.15 -21.23 -5.03
C PHE A 259 21.69 -22.58 -4.55
N PRO A 260 22.42 -22.69 -3.43
CA PRO A 260 22.92 -23.99 -2.96
C PRO A 260 21.83 -25.03 -2.75
N GLU A 261 20.63 -24.59 -2.35
CA GLU A 261 19.51 -25.49 -2.07
C GLU A 261 18.70 -25.87 -3.33
N PHE A 262 18.40 -24.87 -4.18
CA PHE A 262 17.42 -25.06 -5.26
C PHE A 262 18.02 -25.13 -6.64
N LEU A 263 19.24 -24.61 -6.84
CA LEU A 263 19.89 -24.54 -8.16
C LEU A 263 21.43 -24.48 -8.01
N PRO A 264 22.06 -25.54 -7.43
CA PRO A 264 23.46 -25.52 -6.97
C PRO A 264 24.52 -25.33 -8.06
N GLU A 265 24.17 -25.44 -9.34
CA GLU A 265 25.06 -25.15 -10.45
C GLU A 265 25.34 -23.68 -10.69
N TYR A 266 24.63 -22.75 -9.98
CA TYR A 266 24.86 -21.31 -10.01
C TYR A 266 25.14 -20.79 -8.60
N GLN A 267 25.91 -19.71 -8.52
CA GLN A 267 26.24 -19.06 -7.26
C GLN A 267 25.30 -17.89 -6.93
N ASN A 268 24.78 -17.24 -7.96
CA ASN A 268 23.94 -16.03 -7.84
C ASN A 268 23.04 -15.85 -9.08
N LEU A 269 22.18 -14.84 -9.02
CA LEU A 269 21.25 -14.54 -10.09
C LEU A 269 21.95 -14.09 -11.38
N GLU A 270 23.03 -13.31 -11.29
CA GLU A 270 23.79 -12.82 -12.44
C GLU A 270 24.31 -13.98 -13.31
N GLY A 271 24.87 -15.01 -12.67
CA GLY A 271 25.34 -16.21 -13.39
C GLY A 271 24.23 -16.99 -14.08
N LEU A 272 23.02 -17.01 -13.50
CA LEU A 272 21.84 -17.62 -14.10
C LEU A 272 21.35 -16.79 -15.31
N GLU A 273 21.30 -15.48 -15.19
CA GLU A 273 20.92 -14.54 -16.25
C GLU A 273 21.87 -14.61 -17.43
N ASP A 274 23.17 -14.60 -17.17
CA ASP A 274 24.20 -14.70 -18.21
C ASP A 274 24.11 -16.01 -18.98
N HIS A 275 23.81 -17.11 -18.29
CA HIS A 275 23.58 -18.38 -18.97
C HIS A 275 22.32 -18.33 -19.86
N TYR A 276 21.24 -17.73 -19.36
CA TYR A 276 20.01 -17.57 -20.14
C TYR A 276 20.21 -16.69 -21.38
N ARG A 277 20.96 -15.59 -21.27
CA ARG A 277 21.32 -14.71 -22.39
C ARG A 277 22.18 -15.39 -23.46
N ARG A 278 23.06 -16.32 -23.07
CA ARG A 278 23.93 -17.07 -24.01
C ARG A 278 23.21 -18.22 -24.70
N GLY A 279 22.07 -18.66 -24.19
CA GLY A 279 21.43 -19.90 -24.58
C GLY A 279 21.98 -21.12 -23.86
N GLY A 280 21.25 -22.21 -23.86
CA GLY A 280 21.57 -23.45 -23.15
C GLY A 280 20.76 -23.66 -21.87
N LEU A 281 19.92 -22.69 -21.48
CA LEU A 281 19.09 -22.75 -20.29
C LEU A 281 17.59 -22.58 -20.64
N GLY A 282 16.81 -23.63 -20.45
CA GLY A 282 15.38 -23.61 -20.81
C GLY A 282 14.49 -22.94 -19.75
N ASP A 283 13.43 -22.26 -20.19
CA ASP A 283 12.45 -21.53 -19.40
C ASP A 283 11.86 -22.34 -18.24
N VAL A 284 11.56 -23.63 -18.50
CA VAL A 284 10.97 -24.53 -17.48
C VAL A 284 11.89 -24.66 -16.26
N LYS A 285 13.22 -24.69 -16.47
CA LYS A 285 14.19 -24.79 -15.37
C LYS A 285 14.20 -23.52 -14.53
N VAL A 286 14.23 -22.36 -15.19
CA VAL A 286 14.18 -21.04 -14.51
C VAL A 286 12.86 -20.87 -13.76
N LYS A 287 11.71 -21.25 -14.35
CA LYS A 287 10.40 -21.20 -13.69
C LYS A 287 10.32 -22.14 -12.47
N LYS A 288 10.93 -23.34 -12.55
CA LYS A 288 11.00 -24.25 -11.39
C LYS A 288 11.83 -23.64 -10.27
N PHE A 289 12.94 -22.98 -10.59
CA PHE A 289 13.75 -22.27 -9.60
C PHE A 289 12.94 -21.12 -8.99
N LEU A 290 12.32 -20.27 -9.80
CA LEU A 290 11.44 -19.21 -9.29
C LEU A 290 10.33 -19.78 -8.39
N ASN A 291 9.72 -20.91 -8.77
CA ASN A 291 8.70 -21.53 -7.91
C ASN A 291 9.27 -21.89 -6.53
N ASN A 292 10.45 -22.48 -6.46
CA ASN A 292 11.08 -22.85 -5.20
C ASN A 292 11.37 -21.60 -4.33
N VAL A 293 11.92 -20.55 -4.93
CA VAL A 293 12.13 -19.25 -4.28
C VAL A 293 10.82 -18.69 -3.75
N MET A 294 9.77 -18.68 -4.58
CA MET A 294 8.45 -18.16 -4.17
C MET A 294 7.80 -19.01 -3.08
N GLN A 295 7.98 -20.32 -3.09
CA GLN A 295 7.47 -21.19 -2.00
C GLN A 295 8.23 -20.93 -0.69
N ALA A 296 9.54 -20.73 -0.74
CA ALA A 296 10.34 -20.38 0.43
C ALA A 296 9.92 -19.03 1.04
N GLU A 297 9.66 -18.02 0.21
CA GLU A 297 9.23 -16.69 0.66
C GLU A 297 7.76 -16.67 1.14
N LEU A 298 6.84 -17.31 0.43
CA LEU A 298 5.40 -17.27 0.72
C LEU A 298 4.94 -18.35 1.71
N GLY A 299 5.68 -19.43 1.86
CA GLY A 299 5.33 -20.55 2.77
C GLY A 299 5.09 -20.07 4.21
N PRO A 300 6.04 -19.34 4.83
CA PRO A 300 5.85 -18.81 6.18
C PRO A 300 4.67 -17.84 6.30
N ILE A 301 4.40 -17.04 5.26
CA ILE A 301 3.26 -16.10 5.22
C ILE A 301 1.94 -16.89 5.20
N ARG A 302 1.83 -17.92 4.34
CA ARG A 302 0.65 -18.80 4.30
C ARG A 302 0.40 -19.52 5.63
N ALA A 303 1.45 -20.01 6.27
CA ALA A 303 1.33 -20.69 7.56
C ALA A 303 0.74 -19.75 8.62
N ARG A 304 1.31 -18.56 8.80
CA ARG A 304 0.78 -17.54 9.73
C ARG A 304 -0.63 -17.11 9.36
N ARG A 305 -0.93 -16.96 8.05
CA ARG A 305 -2.28 -16.62 7.63
C ARG A 305 -3.30 -17.67 8.05
N LYS A 306 -3.01 -18.96 7.85
CA LYS A 306 -3.88 -20.08 8.28
C LYS A 306 -4.11 -20.11 9.79
N GLU A 307 -3.10 -19.73 10.58
CA GLU A 307 -3.26 -19.60 12.04
C GLU A 307 -4.22 -18.45 12.39
N TRP A 308 -4.08 -17.28 11.75
CA TRP A 308 -4.97 -16.15 11.98
C TRP A 308 -6.41 -16.39 11.47
N GLU A 309 -6.58 -17.14 10.39
CA GLU A 309 -7.91 -17.52 9.88
C GLU A 309 -8.73 -18.33 10.88
N GLN A 310 -8.08 -19.04 11.80
CA GLN A 310 -8.74 -19.75 12.89
C GLN A 310 -9.06 -18.85 14.10
N ARG A 311 -8.59 -17.62 14.09
CA ARG A 311 -8.67 -16.65 15.18
C ARG A 311 -9.34 -15.33 14.74
N ILE A 312 -10.38 -15.43 13.92
CA ILE A 312 -11.09 -14.24 13.42
C ILE A 312 -11.61 -13.32 14.55
N PRO A 313 -12.12 -13.82 15.70
CA PRO A 313 -12.48 -12.95 16.83
C PRO A 313 -11.30 -12.09 17.31
N ASP A 314 -10.10 -12.65 17.43
CA ASP A 314 -8.90 -11.92 17.84
C ASP A 314 -8.52 -10.85 16.80
N VAL A 315 -8.66 -11.15 15.50
CA VAL A 315 -8.44 -10.18 14.43
C VAL A 315 -9.43 -9.01 14.54
N MET A 316 -10.69 -9.29 14.86
CA MET A 316 -11.71 -8.27 15.08
C MET A 316 -11.40 -7.40 16.31
N ASP A 317 -10.91 -8.00 17.39
CA ASP A 317 -10.52 -7.25 18.60
C ASP A 317 -9.30 -6.35 18.33
N ILE A 318 -8.32 -6.82 17.55
CA ILE A 318 -7.17 -5.99 17.09
C ILE A 318 -7.69 -4.78 16.29
N LEU A 319 -8.57 -4.98 15.34
CA LEU A 319 -9.12 -3.89 14.51
C LEU A 319 -9.96 -2.91 15.35
N LYS A 320 -10.75 -3.41 16.29
CA LYS A 320 -11.58 -2.59 17.18
C LYS A 320 -10.73 -1.73 18.10
N GLU A 321 -9.74 -2.33 18.75
CA GLU A 321 -8.84 -1.59 19.65
C GLU A 321 -7.97 -0.60 18.87
N GLY A 322 -7.41 -1.02 17.72
CA GLY A 322 -6.64 -0.13 16.86
C GLY A 322 -7.46 1.06 16.36
N SER A 323 -8.74 0.85 16.00
CA SER A 323 -9.64 1.94 15.60
C SER A 323 -9.93 2.90 16.75
N ARG A 324 -10.14 2.39 17.97
CA ARG A 324 -10.33 3.24 19.17
C ARG A 324 -9.10 4.10 19.46
N VAL A 325 -7.89 3.53 19.34
CA VAL A 325 -6.63 4.27 19.54
C VAL A 325 -6.46 5.33 18.45
N ALA A 326 -6.76 4.96 17.19
CA ALA A 326 -6.69 5.88 16.06
C ALA A 326 -7.68 7.04 16.16
N GLU A 327 -8.94 6.76 16.56
CA GLU A 327 -9.99 7.77 16.80
C GLU A 327 -9.52 8.78 17.86
N ALA A 328 -9.06 8.30 19.01
CA ALA A 328 -8.56 9.16 20.07
C ALA A 328 -7.43 10.09 19.58
N LYS A 329 -6.50 9.56 18.77
CA LYS A 329 -5.39 10.35 18.21
C LYS A 329 -5.88 11.39 17.19
N ALA A 330 -6.80 11.02 16.33
CA ALA A 330 -7.39 11.91 15.35
C ALA A 330 -8.21 13.04 16.03
N ALA A 331 -8.92 12.72 17.11
CA ALA A 331 -9.68 13.69 17.90
C ALA A 331 -8.78 14.77 18.53
N GLU A 332 -7.58 14.40 19.05
CA GLU A 332 -6.60 15.37 19.53
C GLU A 332 -6.24 16.38 18.42
N THR A 333 -5.92 15.88 17.22
CA THR A 333 -5.52 16.75 16.10
C THR A 333 -6.69 17.58 15.61
N LEU A 334 -7.89 17.01 15.53
CA LEU A 334 -9.10 17.76 15.14
C LEU A 334 -9.39 18.89 16.12
N ASN A 335 -9.23 18.67 17.43
CA ASN A 335 -9.41 19.72 18.43
C ASN A 335 -8.43 20.87 18.24
N ASP A 336 -7.14 20.58 17.97
CA ASP A 336 -6.15 21.62 17.68
C ASP A 336 -6.47 22.38 16.38
N VAL A 337 -6.95 21.68 15.35
CA VAL A 337 -7.39 22.28 14.09
C VAL A 337 -8.58 23.23 14.35
N LYS A 338 -9.58 22.79 15.11
CA LYS A 338 -10.76 23.63 15.46
C LYS A 338 -10.36 24.85 16.29
N ALA A 339 -9.43 24.68 17.23
CA ALA A 339 -8.91 25.78 18.05
C ALA A 339 -8.17 26.82 17.16
N SER A 340 -7.30 26.37 16.27
CA SER A 340 -6.58 27.25 15.32
C SER A 340 -7.51 27.98 14.37
N MET A 341 -8.58 27.32 13.93
CA MET A 341 -9.64 27.93 13.10
C MET A 341 -10.61 28.82 13.90
N ARG A 342 -10.51 28.82 15.23
CA ARG A 342 -11.42 29.54 16.15
C ARG A 342 -12.88 29.11 16.03
N ILE A 343 -13.13 27.82 15.83
CA ILE A 343 -14.47 27.22 15.73
C ILE A 343 -14.79 26.28 16.88
N ASN A 344 -14.00 26.32 17.96
CA ASN A 344 -14.17 25.59 19.21
C ASN A 344 -15.00 26.44 20.22
N TYR A 345 -16.20 26.84 19.84
CA TYR A 345 -17.02 27.86 20.48
C TYR A 345 -17.29 27.65 21.97
N PHE A 346 -17.27 26.42 22.47
CA PHE A 346 -17.64 26.08 23.84
C PHE A 346 -16.48 25.67 24.73
N ASP A 347 -15.26 25.60 24.16
CA ASP A 347 -14.04 25.18 24.88
C ASP A 347 -13.27 26.36 25.47
N SER A 348 -13.52 27.57 25.01
CA SER A 348 -12.92 28.82 25.50
C SER A 348 -13.88 29.61 26.38
N ASP A 349 -13.32 30.43 27.29
CA ASP A 349 -14.10 31.38 28.08
C ASP A 349 -14.94 32.24 27.13
N GLN A 350 -16.25 32.24 27.30
CA GLN A 350 -17.24 32.89 26.39
C GLN A 350 -17.01 34.40 26.20
N SER A 351 -16.12 35.00 27.00
CA SER A 351 -15.75 36.41 26.91
C SER A 351 -15.11 36.82 25.58
N ASP A 352 -14.43 35.91 24.89
CA ASP A 352 -13.70 36.24 23.63
C ASP A 352 -14.60 36.24 22.40
N MET A 353 -15.79 35.61 22.45
CA MET A 353 -16.72 35.56 21.32
C MET A 353 -17.42 36.88 21.03
N TYR A 354 -17.43 37.81 22.01
CA TYR A 354 -18.11 39.08 21.90
C TYR A 354 -17.18 40.30 21.85
N GLN A 355 -15.87 40.09 21.89
CA GLN A 355 -14.90 41.18 21.70
C GLN A 355 -14.73 41.41 20.17
N LYS A 356 -15.09 42.64 19.74
CA LYS A 356 -14.96 43.09 18.35
C LYS A 356 -13.50 43.35 17.97
#